data_91d01f6d4a59da4688272b8ccdb150fa
#
_entry.id   91d01f6d4a59da4688272b8ccdb150fa
#
_cell.length_a   1.000
_cell.length_b   1.000
_cell.length_c   1.000
_cell.angle_alpha   90.00
_cell.angle_beta   90.00
_cell.angle_gamma   90.00
#
_symmetry.space_group_name_H-M   'P 1'
#
loop_
_entity.id
_entity.type
_entity.pdbx_description
1 polymer ?
#
loop_
_entity_poly.entity_id
_entity_poly.type
_entity_poly.pdbx_seq_one_letter_code
_entity_poly.pdbx_strand_id
1 'polypeptide(L)'
;LVGSEMCIRDSYIYAAKSKDEHIRKHSSSGGVFTLLAEQTINAGGVVFGARFDEKWDVVHDYSETLEGLSAFRGSKYVQSSIGQSYKQVESFLRGGRLVLFSGTPCQIAGLKRFLRKDYENLTTVDFICHGVPSPKVWRMYLKETVARQCEKNTVSPHPISGKNALVEGILFRDKCLGWKKFSFALTLSTTLGSGEKNSVLLSEPIDKNIFMRGFMSNLFFRPSCHFCAYRELRSGSDITLADCWGIHHVYPDFDDDKGISLCIVKSDKFKNLSSSLECLPVDLDFVRQYNHSCFESDSIPLHRQAFFNAIQEDKACKYILKYATYPDKSMRAIISRMLDRIGMKNFIKKCIGKI
;
A
#
# COMPACT_ATOMS: atom_id res chain seq x y z
N LEU A 1 -10.29 -5.76 26.77
CA LEU A 1 -9.07 -4.91 26.66
C LEU A 1 -7.78 -5.69 26.99
N VAL A 2 -7.83 -6.75 27.80
CA VAL A 2 -6.65 -7.54 28.24
C VAL A 2 -6.02 -8.40 27.12
N GLY A 3 -6.77 -8.78 26.09
CA GLY A 3 -6.29 -9.68 25.02
C GLY A 3 -5.43 -9.01 23.92
N SER A 4 -5.59 -7.72 23.66
CA SER A 4 -4.85 -7.03 22.59
C SER A 4 -3.43 -6.60 23.00
N GLU A 5 -3.24 -6.18 24.25
CA GLU A 5 -1.92 -5.82 24.75
C GLU A 5 -0.99 -7.03 24.88
N MET A 6 -1.53 -8.21 25.19
CA MET A 6 -0.77 -9.44 25.28
C MET A 6 -0.22 -9.89 23.92
N CYS A 7 -1.00 -9.74 22.85
CA CYS A 7 -0.56 -10.08 21.47
C CYS A 7 0.57 -9.19 20.95
N ILE A 8 0.71 -7.96 21.45
CA ILE A 8 1.73 -7.00 20.99
C ILE A 8 3.00 -7.11 21.84
N ARG A 9 2.90 -7.41 23.13
CA ARG A 9 4.06 -7.51 24.05
C ARG A 9 5.04 -8.62 23.68
N ASP A 10 4.57 -9.70 23.08
CA ASP A 10 5.40 -10.83 22.64
C ASP A 10 5.96 -10.67 21.22
N SER A 11 5.82 -9.50 20.61
CA SER A 11 6.27 -9.23 19.24
C SER A 11 7.62 -8.53 19.23
N TYR A 12 8.50 -8.94 18.34
CA TYR A 12 9.70 -8.19 18.00
C TYR A 12 9.38 -7.13 16.97
N ILE A 13 9.79 -5.89 17.20
CA ILE A 13 9.49 -4.75 16.33
C ILE A 13 10.79 -4.15 15.80
N TYR A 14 10.90 -4.02 14.48
CA TYR A 14 12.09 -3.53 13.81
C TYR A 14 11.76 -2.48 12.74
N ALA A 15 12.63 -1.47 12.63
CA ALA A 15 12.85 -0.76 11.38
C ALA A 15 13.80 -1.59 10.53
N ALA A 16 13.41 -1.96 9.30
CA ALA A 16 14.17 -2.86 8.45
C ALA A 16 14.26 -2.38 7.00
N LYS A 17 15.43 -2.52 6.40
CA LYS A 17 15.65 -2.25 4.97
C LYS A 17 16.51 -3.36 4.35
N SER A 18 16.18 -3.74 3.11
CA SER A 18 16.99 -4.67 2.32
C SER A 18 18.37 -4.06 2.04
N LYS A 19 19.41 -4.87 2.12
CA LYS A 19 20.76 -4.51 1.67
C LYS A 19 20.85 -4.41 0.15
N ASP A 20 19.93 -5.07 -0.58
CA ASP A 20 19.82 -4.97 -2.03
C ASP A 20 19.02 -3.72 -2.41
N GLU A 21 19.71 -2.74 -3.00
CA GLU A 21 19.09 -1.47 -3.44
C GLU A 21 18.08 -1.67 -4.58
N HIS A 22 18.25 -2.68 -5.44
CA HIS A 22 17.30 -2.97 -6.51
C HIS A 22 15.96 -3.44 -5.92
N ILE A 23 15.99 -4.33 -4.93
CA ILE A 23 14.79 -4.76 -4.20
C ILE A 23 14.12 -3.57 -3.53
N ARG A 24 14.89 -2.70 -2.86
CA ARG A 24 14.34 -1.49 -2.21
C ARG A 24 13.69 -0.54 -3.20
N LYS A 25 14.35 -0.28 -4.33
CA LYS A 25 13.84 0.63 -5.37
C LYS A 25 12.47 0.17 -5.90
N HIS A 26 12.29 -1.13 -6.13
CA HIS A 26 11.07 -1.72 -6.68
C HIS A 26 10.02 -2.09 -5.62
N SER A 27 10.27 -1.80 -4.36
CA SER A 27 9.33 -2.03 -3.25
C SER A 27 8.69 -0.72 -2.79
N SER A 28 7.51 -0.79 -2.19
CA SER A 28 6.86 0.41 -1.61
C SER A 28 7.63 0.99 -0.43
N SER A 29 8.37 0.15 0.30
CA SER A 29 9.11 0.51 1.51
C SER A 29 10.50 -0.15 1.50
N GLY A 30 10.92 -0.81 2.58
CA GLY A 30 12.25 -1.39 2.77
C GLY A 30 12.53 -2.71 2.05
N GLY A 31 11.55 -3.32 1.36
CA GLY A 31 11.77 -4.53 0.55
C GLY A 31 11.56 -5.86 1.27
N VAL A 32 11.13 -5.87 2.52
CA VAL A 32 11.00 -7.08 3.35
C VAL A 32 10.07 -8.12 2.74
N PHE A 33 8.92 -7.71 2.18
CA PHE A 33 7.99 -8.63 1.51
C PHE A 33 8.69 -9.41 0.38
N THR A 34 9.50 -8.75 -0.45
CA THR A 34 10.22 -9.39 -1.56
C THR A 34 11.16 -10.47 -1.04
N LEU A 35 11.94 -10.20 0.00
CA LEU A 35 12.87 -11.18 0.58
C LEU A 35 12.13 -12.40 1.16
N LEU A 36 11.01 -12.20 1.86
CA LEU A 36 10.16 -13.29 2.35
C LEU A 36 9.61 -14.14 1.21
N ALA A 37 9.15 -13.48 0.15
CA ALA A 37 8.60 -14.14 -1.02
C ALA A 37 9.66 -14.95 -1.79
N GLU A 38 10.84 -14.36 -2.02
CA GLU A 38 11.97 -15.04 -2.67
C GLU A 38 12.45 -16.26 -1.86
N GLN A 39 12.54 -16.12 -0.53
CA GLN A 39 12.87 -17.26 0.34
C GLN A 39 11.83 -18.38 0.23
N THR A 40 10.54 -18.05 0.17
CA THR A 40 9.47 -19.04 0.02
C THR A 40 9.56 -19.77 -1.32
N ILE A 41 9.74 -19.05 -2.43
CA ILE A 41 9.89 -19.64 -3.77
C ILE A 41 11.13 -20.53 -3.84
N ASN A 42 12.28 -20.04 -3.35
CA ASN A 42 13.54 -20.80 -3.37
C ASN A 42 13.45 -22.10 -2.54
N ALA A 43 12.56 -22.15 -1.54
CA ALA A 43 12.24 -23.36 -0.79
C ALA A 43 11.18 -24.24 -1.47
N GLY A 44 10.82 -24.00 -2.73
CA GLY A 44 9.80 -24.75 -3.47
C GLY A 44 8.37 -24.41 -3.08
N GLY A 45 8.16 -23.29 -2.38
CA GLY A 45 6.85 -22.83 -1.93
C GLY A 45 6.07 -22.03 -2.97
N VAL A 46 4.96 -21.48 -2.52
CA VAL A 46 4.01 -20.68 -3.30
C VAL A 46 3.73 -19.37 -2.60
N VAL A 47 3.72 -18.26 -3.32
CA VAL A 47 3.47 -16.93 -2.78
C VAL A 47 2.17 -16.39 -3.32
N PHE A 48 1.26 -15.99 -2.41
CA PHE A 48 0.01 -15.29 -2.74
C PHE A 48 0.13 -13.81 -2.43
N GLY A 49 -0.38 -12.98 -3.36
CA GLY A 49 -0.38 -11.53 -3.19
C GLY A 49 -1.38 -10.83 -4.09
N ALA A 50 -1.54 -9.53 -3.87
CA ALA A 50 -2.39 -8.70 -4.72
C ALA A 50 -1.64 -8.26 -5.97
N ARG A 51 -2.23 -8.44 -7.16
CA ARG A 51 -1.74 -7.95 -8.45
C ARG A 51 -2.84 -7.25 -9.24
N PHE A 52 -2.47 -6.54 -10.28
CA PHE A 52 -3.43 -6.12 -11.30
C PHE A 52 -3.73 -7.29 -12.25
N ASP A 53 -4.99 -7.38 -12.67
CA ASP A 53 -5.40 -8.22 -13.80
C ASP A 53 -5.27 -7.46 -15.12
N GLU A 54 -5.71 -8.07 -16.22
CA GLU A 54 -5.65 -7.49 -17.58
C GLU A 54 -6.54 -6.24 -17.74
N LYS A 55 -7.52 -6.04 -16.84
CA LYS A 55 -8.41 -4.89 -16.80
C LYS A 55 -7.98 -3.82 -15.81
N TRP A 56 -6.83 -4.01 -15.16
CA TRP A 56 -6.31 -3.17 -14.09
C TRP A 56 -7.19 -3.16 -12.83
N ASP A 57 -8.00 -4.20 -12.63
CA ASP A 57 -8.62 -4.49 -11.35
C ASP A 57 -7.60 -5.19 -10.44
N VAL A 58 -7.73 -4.98 -9.13
CA VAL A 58 -6.82 -5.65 -8.19
C VAL A 58 -7.43 -6.99 -7.77
N VAL A 59 -6.66 -8.05 -7.97
CA VAL A 59 -7.04 -9.42 -7.61
C VAL A 59 -5.97 -10.07 -6.74
N HIS A 60 -6.34 -11.04 -5.92
CA HIS A 60 -5.39 -11.96 -5.31
C HIS A 60 -5.10 -13.12 -6.25
N ASP A 61 -3.82 -13.44 -6.38
CA ASP A 61 -3.35 -14.54 -7.20
C ASP A 61 -2.07 -15.10 -6.58
N TYR A 62 -1.48 -16.13 -7.20
CA TYR A 62 -0.27 -16.76 -6.71
C TYR A 62 0.83 -16.81 -7.78
N SER A 63 2.06 -16.99 -7.31
CA SER A 63 3.23 -17.30 -8.14
C SER A 63 4.06 -18.40 -7.49
N GLU A 64 4.67 -19.22 -8.35
CA GLU A 64 5.62 -20.26 -7.99
C GLU A 64 7.03 -19.95 -8.53
N THR A 65 7.21 -18.74 -9.14
CA THR A 65 8.50 -18.32 -9.73
C THR A 65 8.92 -16.94 -9.21
N LEU A 66 10.22 -16.67 -9.24
CA LEU A 66 10.78 -15.37 -8.85
C LEU A 66 10.35 -14.24 -9.78
N GLU A 67 10.21 -14.50 -11.08
CA GLU A 67 9.75 -13.53 -12.08
C GLU A 67 8.32 -13.06 -11.78
N GLY A 68 7.44 -14.00 -11.44
CA GLY A 68 6.04 -13.74 -11.11
C GLY A 68 5.85 -12.89 -9.85
N LEU A 69 6.84 -12.85 -8.95
CA LEU A 69 6.79 -11.99 -7.75
C LEU A 69 6.74 -10.50 -8.09
N SER A 70 7.21 -10.11 -9.26
CA SER A 70 7.19 -8.71 -9.71
C SER A 70 5.78 -8.13 -9.72
N ALA A 71 4.75 -8.92 -10.04
CA ALA A 71 3.36 -8.52 -10.06
C ALA A 71 2.80 -8.16 -8.65
N PHE A 72 3.36 -8.75 -7.59
CA PHE A 72 2.93 -8.51 -6.21
C PHE A 72 3.64 -7.32 -5.56
N ARG A 73 4.78 -6.88 -6.10
CA ARG A 73 5.52 -5.73 -5.59
C ARG A 73 4.71 -4.44 -5.76
N GLY A 74 4.94 -3.51 -4.88
CA GLY A 74 4.26 -2.22 -4.90
C GLY A 74 2.85 -2.24 -4.31
N SER A 75 2.49 -1.18 -3.59
CA SER A 75 1.15 -1.00 -3.01
C SER A 75 0.11 -0.80 -4.11
N LYS A 76 -1.06 -1.40 -3.92
CA LYS A 76 -2.23 -1.21 -4.78
C LYS A 76 -3.37 -0.69 -3.90
N TYR A 77 -3.63 0.62 -3.94
CA TYR A 77 -4.63 1.27 -3.10
C TYR A 77 -6.04 1.09 -3.66
N VAL A 78 -6.42 -0.17 -3.87
CA VAL A 78 -7.76 -0.60 -4.31
C VAL A 78 -8.08 -1.92 -3.59
N GLN A 79 -9.34 -2.15 -3.25
CA GLN A 79 -9.77 -3.43 -2.69
C GLN A 79 -9.50 -4.55 -3.70
N SER A 80 -8.72 -5.56 -3.30
CA SER A 80 -8.51 -6.76 -4.12
C SER A 80 -9.64 -7.76 -4.00
N SER A 81 -9.95 -8.44 -5.10
CA SER A 81 -10.83 -9.59 -5.12
C SER A 81 -10.06 -10.85 -4.70
N ILE A 82 -10.54 -11.55 -3.69
CA ILE A 82 -9.94 -12.82 -3.21
C ILE A 82 -10.20 -13.98 -4.19
N GLY A 83 -11.33 -13.96 -4.89
CA GLY A 83 -11.68 -15.03 -5.83
C GLY A 83 -11.61 -16.41 -5.21
N GLN A 84 -10.82 -17.31 -5.81
CA GLN A 84 -10.59 -18.68 -5.35
C GLN A 84 -9.34 -18.86 -4.48
N SER A 85 -8.60 -17.78 -4.18
CA SER A 85 -7.27 -17.86 -3.56
C SER A 85 -7.26 -18.63 -2.24
N TYR A 86 -8.31 -18.52 -1.41
CA TYR A 86 -8.33 -19.29 -0.16
C TYR A 86 -8.42 -20.81 -0.38
N LYS A 87 -9.18 -21.26 -1.39
CA LYS A 87 -9.25 -22.68 -1.76
C LYS A 87 -7.94 -23.18 -2.34
N GLN A 88 -7.27 -22.34 -3.15
CA GLN A 88 -5.97 -22.66 -3.72
C GLN A 88 -4.91 -22.77 -2.61
N VAL A 89 -4.89 -21.83 -1.65
CA VAL A 89 -4.04 -21.91 -0.44
C VAL A 89 -4.27 -23.24 0.28
N GLU A 90 -5.52 -23.59 0.57
CA GLU A 90 -5.84 -24.86 1.26
C GLU A 90 -5.33 -26.07 0.49
N SER A 91 -5.47 -26.08 -0.84
CA SER A 91 -4.98 -27.15 -1.71
C SER A 91 -3.47 -27.32 -1.63
N PHE A 92 -2.72 -26.22 -1.74
CA PHE A 92 -1.25 -26.25 -1.61
C PHE A 92 -0.80 -26.70 -0.23
N LEU A 93 -1.44 -26.20 0.83
CA LEU A 93 -1.10 -26.56 2.21
C LEU A 93 -1.35 -28.05 2.48
N ARG A 94 -2.46 -28.60 1.99
CA ARG A 94 -2.77 -30.04 2.09
C ARG A 94 -1.83 -30.91 1.29
N GLY A 95 -1.28 -30.37 0.19
CA GLY A 95 -0.23 -31.02 -0.62
C GLY A 95 1.17 -30.90 0.00
N GLY A 96 1.31 -30.35 1.22
CA GLY A 96 2.58 -30.20 1.93
C GLY A 96 3.44 -29.05 1.45
N ARG A 97 2.97 -28.20 0.52
CA ARG A 97 3.73 -27.05 -0.01
C ARG A 97 3.83 -25.94 1.03
N LEU A 98 4.97 -25.28 1.07
CA LEU A 98 5.10 -24.01 1.80
C LEU A 98 4.27 -22.93 1.11
N VAL A 99 3.50 -22.17 1.88
CA VAL A 99 2.69 -21.07 1.37
C VAL A 99 2.99 -19.80 2.14
N LEU A 100 3.30 -18.72 1.42
CA LEU A 100 3.28 -17.36 1.95
C LEU A 100 2.03 -16.67 1.41
N PHE A 101 1.14 -16.22 2.29
CA PHE A 101 -0.02 -15.43 1.91
C PHE A 101 0.08 -14.01 2.44
N SER A 102 0.10 -13.03 1.54
CA SER A 102 0.06 -11.61 1.93
C SER A 102 -1.32 -11.01 1.64
N GLY A 103 -1.79 -10.13 2.53
CA GLY A 103 -3.07 -9.47 2.36
C GLY A 103 -3.35 -8.41 3.42
N THR A 104 -4.51 -7.76 3.33
CA THR A 104 -4.96 -6.88 4.41
C THR A 104 -5.27 -7.68 5.68
N PRO A 105 -5.25 -7.07 6.88
CA PRO A 105 -5.55 -7.77 8.13
C PRO A 105 -6.87 -8.55 8.09
N CYS A 106 -7.92 -7.98 7.49
CA CYS A 106 -9.21 -8.67 7.35
C CYS A 106 -9.17 -9.85 6.37
N GLN A 107 -8.27 -9.83 5.37
CA GLN A 107 -8.08 -10.96 4.45
C GLN A 107 -7.30 -12.09 5.12
N ILE A 108 -6.29 -11.78 5.93
CA ILE A 108 -5.58 -12.80 6.74
C ILE A 108 -6.55 -13.46 7.72
N ALA A 109 -7.32 -12.68 8.46
CA ALA A 109 -8.33 -13.23 9.37
C ALA A 109 -9.39 -14.05 8.65
N GLY A 110 -9.77 -13.64 7.44
CA GLY A 110 -10.68 -14.40 6.57
C GLY A 110 -10.08 -15.73 6.15
N LEU A 111 -8.81 -15.76 5.72
CA LEU A 111 -8.10 -16.98 5.36
C LEU A 111 -8.03 -17.96 6.55
N LYS A 112 -7.61 -17.50 7.73
CA LYS A 112 -7.50 -18.34 8.93
C LYS A 112 -8.85 -18.95 9.33
N ARG A 113 -9.92 -18.16 9.24
CA ARG A 113 -11.29 -18.66 9.48
C ARG A 113 -11.77 -19.67 8.43
N PHE A 114 -11.38 -19.49 7.17
CA PHE A 114 -11.67 -20.41 6.10
C PHE A 114 -10.97 -21.75 6.29
N LEU A 115 -9.69 -21.73 6.64
CA LEU A 115 -8.87 -22.93 6.88
C LEU A 115 -9.29 -23.73 8.12
N ARG A 116 -9.85 -23.05 9.16
CA ARG A 116 -10.37 -23.66 10.41
C ARG A 116 -9.35 -24.44 11.25
N LYS A 117 -8.09 -24.42 10.87
CA LYS A 117 -6.96 -25.01 11.61
C LYS A 117 -5.68 -24.26 11.25
N ASP A 118 -4.70 -24.39 12.11
CA ASP A 118 -3.35 -23.88 11.85
C ASP A 118 -2.58 -24.85 10.95
N TYR A 119 -1.71 -24.30 10.13
CA TYR A 119 -0.80 -25.02 9.26
C TYR A 119 0.64 -24.52 9.48
N GLU A 120 1.56 -25.42 9.83
CA GLU A 120 2.97 -25.07 10.04
C GLU A 120 3.64 -24.56 8.78
N ASN A 121 3.22 -25.06 7.61
CA ASN A 121 3.69 -24.67 6.28
C ASN A 121 3.02 -23.41 5.72
N LEU A 122 2.20 -22.68 6.50
CA LEU A 122 1.64 -21.38 6.15
C LEU A 122 2.39 -20.25 6.84
N THR A 123 2.82 -19.27 6.08
CA THR A 123 3.29 -17.97 6.59
C THR A 123 2.33 -16.89 6.15
N THR A 124 1.82 -16.12 7.09
CA THR A 124 0.88 -15.02 6.82
C THR A 124 1.56 -13.67 7.05
N VAL A 125 1.43 -12.78 6.06
CA VAL A 125 1.97 -11.42 6.09
C VAL A 125 0.85 -10.44 5.85
N ASP A 126 0.54 -9.61 6.83
CA ASP A 126 -0.32 -8.45 6.61
C ASP A 126 0.45 -7.14 6.66
N PHE A 127 -0.27 -6.05 6.54
CA PHE A 127 0.31 -4.71 6.66
C PHE A 127 -0.61 -3.79 7.45
N ILE A 128 -0.04 -2.74 8.05
CA ILE A 128 -0.84 -1.69 8.68
C ILE A 128 -1.70 -1.05 7.60
N CYS A 129 -3.00 -1.35 7.64
CA CYS A 129 -3.94 -1.02 6.59
C CYS A 129 -4.69 0.27 6.93
N HIS A 130 -4.53 1.30 6.11
CA HIS A 130 -5.27 2.56 6.25
C HIS A 130 -6.77 2.37 5.92
N GLY A 131 -7.08 1.60 4.86
CA GLY A 131 -8.41 1.28 4.36
C GLY A 131 -8.33 0.89 2.89
N VAL A 132 -9.39 0.30 2.34
CA VAL A 132 -9.42 -0.14 0.94
C VAL A 132 -10.43 0.65 0.12
N PRO A 133 -9.97 1.35 -0.94
CA PRO A 133 -10.80 2.06 -1.90
C PRO A 133 -11.74 1.15 -2.69
N SER A 134 -12.88 1.73 -3.11
CA SER A 134 -13.85 1.09 -3.98
C SER A 134 -13.27 0.75 -5.36
N PRO A 135 -13.33 -0.52 -5.83
CA PRO A 135 -12.92 -0.88 -7.18
C PRO A 135 -13.72 -0.15 -8.27
N LYS A 136 -15.02 0.14 -8.02
CA LYS A 136 -15.84 0.90 -8.96
C LYS A 136 -15.29 2.31 -9.15
N VAL A 137 -14.94 3.02 -8.07
CA VAL A 137 -14.37 4.38 -8.15
C VAL A 137 -13.01 4.34 -8.85
N TRP A 138 -12.20 3.31 -8.61
CA TRP A 138 -10.94 3.10 -9.30
C TRP A 138 -11.12 2.97 -10.81
N ARG A 139 -12.00 2.10 -11.29
CA ARG A 139 -12.28 1.94 -12.73
C ARG A 139 -12.76 3.22 -13.38
N MET A 140 -13.67 3.94 -12.73
CA MET A 140 -14.17 5.23 -13.21
C MET A 140 -13.04 6.26 -13.34
N TYR A 141 -12.19 6.37 -12.32
CA TYR A 141 -11.03 7.28 -12.32
C TYR A 141 -10.04 6.91 -13.43
N LEU A 142 -9.69 5.62 -13.55
CA LEU A 142 -8.72 5.16 -14.55
C LEU A 142 -9.21 5.43 -15.95
N LYS A 143 -10.45 5.07 -16.27
CA LYS A 143 -11.10 5.33 -17.58
C LYS A 143 -11.04 6.81 -17.95
N GLU A 144 -11.46 7.70 -17.04
CA GLU A 144 -11.46 9.15 -17.27
C GLU A 144 -10.03 9.71 -17.39
N THR A 145 -9.07 9.19 -16.61
CA THR A 145 -7.69 9.64 -16.66
C THR A 145 -7.02 9.25 -17.97
N VAL A 146 -7.22 8.03 -18.44
CA VAL A 146 -6.72 7.56 -19.76
C VAL A 146 -7.30 8.42 -20.88
N ALA A 147 -8.63 8.61 -20.91
CA ALA A 147 -9.29 9.44 -21.93
C ALA A 147 -8.72 10.86 -21.98
N ARG A 148 -8.57 11.49 -20.81
CA ARG A 148 -8.03 12.86 -20.69
C ARG A 148 -6.56 12.97 -21.12
N GLN A 149 -5.74 11.95 -20.86
CA GLN A 149 -4.35 11.94 -21.35
C GLN A 149 -4.28 11.77 -22.86
N CYS A 150 -5.16 10.96 -23.43
CA CYS A 150 -5.28 10.82 -24.88
C CYS A 150 -5.66 12.14 -25.55
N GLU A 151 -6.63 12.89 -25.01
CA GLU A 151 -7.04 14.20 -25.53
C GLU A 151 -5.90 15.23 -25.47
N LYS A 152 -5.17 15.30 -24.37
CA LYS A 152 -4.04 16.24 -24.21
C LYS A 152 -2.89 15.95 -25.19
N ASN A 153 -2.68 14.70 -25.53
CA ASN A 153 -1.58 14.28 -26.39
C ASN A 153 -1.92 14.27 -27.89
N THR A 154 -3.17 14.59 -28.29
CA THR A 154 -3.56 14.72 -29.72
C THR A 154 -2.84 15.86 -30.46
N VAL A 155 -2.34 16.87 -29.73
CA VAL A 155 -1.60 18.03 -30.26
C VAL A 155 -0.09 17.79 -30.28
N SER A 156 0.40 16.68 -29.73
CA SER A 156 1.82 16.32 -29.74
C SER A 156 2.25 15.83 -31.13
N PRO A 157 3.52 16.03 -31.56
CA PRO A 157 4.06 15.41 -32.76
C PRO A 157 3.98 13.86 -32.74
N HIS A 158 3.73 13.28 -31.57
CA HIS A 158 3.52 11.85 -31.34
C HIS A 158 2.22 11.62 -30.56
N PRO A 159 1.03 11.73 -31.21
CA PRO A 159 -0.25 11.68 -30.51
C PRO A 159 -0.53 10.26 -29.99
N ILE A 160 -0.93 10.17 -28.71
CA ILE A 160 -1.56 8.97 -28.18
C ILE A 160 -3.05 9.03 -28.57
N SER A 161 -3.47 8.20 -29.50
CA SER A 161 -4.86 8.13 -29.95
C SER A 161 -5.72 7.36 -28.92
N GLY A 162 -6.84 7.96 -28.48
CA GLY A 162 -7.73 7.38 -27.46
C GLY A 162 -8.33 6.02 -27.80
N LYS A 163 -8.31 5.59 -29.07
CA LYS A 163 -8.79 4.27 -29.49
C LYS A 163 -7.77 3.15 -29.30
N ASN A 164 -6.47 3.48 -29.17
CA ASN A 164 -5.38 2.49 -29.13
C ASN A 164 -4.43 2.69 -27.95
N ALA A 165 -4.76 3.54 -26.98
CA ALA A 165 -3.94 3.72 -25.79
C ALA A 165 -4.05 2.51 -24.86
N LEU A 166 -2.91 1.89 -24.55
CA LEU A 166 -2.80 0.77 -23.62
C LEU A 166 -2.18 1.27 -22.32
N VAL A 167 -2.74 0.87 -21.20
CA VAL A 167 -2.10 1.03 -19.88
C VAL A 167 -1.03 -0.06 -19.77
N GLU A 168 0.22 0.33 -19.53
CA GLU A 168 1.35 -0.59 -19.38
C GLU A 168 1.83 -0.75 -17.95
N GLY A 169 1.59 0.27 -17.13
CA GLY A 169 2.06 0.23 -15.75
C GLY A 169 1.33 1.24 -14.87
N ILE A 170 1.10 0.83 -13.63
CA ILE A 170 0.54 1.67 -12.58
C ILE A 170 1.36 1.47 -11.32
N LEU A 171 1.91 2.57 -10.79
CA LEU A 171 2.60 2.60 -9.51
C LEU A 171 1.91 3.61 -8.60
N PHE A 172 1.36 3.13 -7.49
CA PHE A 172 0.77 4.02 -6.48
C PHE A 172 1.82 4.69 -5.60
N ARG A 173 3.04 4.15 -5.62
CA ARG A 173 4.15 4.61 -4.78
C ARG A 173 5.46 4.63 -5.57
N ASP A 174 5.47 5.40 -6.66
CA ASP A 174 6.71 5.69 -7.36
C ASP A 174 7.58 6.62 -6.51
N LYS A 175 8.85 6.24 -6.33
CA LYS A 175 9.81 6.93 -5.46
C LYS A 175 10.72 7.90 -6.23
N CYS A 176 10.33 8.36 -7.40
CA CYS A 176 11.15 9.30 -8.19
C CYS A 176 11.46 10.60 -7.44
N LEU A 177 10.59 11.02 -6.51
CA LEU A 177 10.78 12.19 -5.64
C LEU A 177 11.21 11.83 -4.20
N GLY A 178 11.63 10.58 -3.97
CA GLY A 178 11.94 10.03 -2.66
C GLY A 178 10.79 9.20 -2.08
N TRP A 179 11.11 8.39 -1.07
CA TRP A 179 10.13 7.52 -0.40
C TRP A 179 9.06 8.31 0.38
N LYS A 180 9.47 9.39 1.04
CA LYS A 180 8.56 10.25 1.82
C LYS A 180 7.65 11.11 0.95
N LYS A 181 8.03 11.37 -0.31
CA LYS A 181 7.30 12.22 -1.26
C LYS A 181 6.91 11.44 -2.53
N PHE A 182 6.47 10.20 -2.35
CA PHE A 182 6.13 9.33 -3.47
C PHE A 182 5.04 9.93 -4.38
N SER A 183 5.06 9.48 -5.63
CA SER A 183 4.10 9.86 -6.67
C SER A 183 3.22 8.69 -7.07
N PHE A 184 2.04 9.00 -7.60
CA PHE A 184 1.28 8.07 -8.43
C PHE A 184 1.82 8.15 -9.86
N ALA A 185 2.16 7.02 -10.47
CA ALA A 185 2.62 6.95 -11.84
C ALA A 185 1.74 6.03 -12.69
N LEU A 186 1.42 6.48 -13.91
CA LEU A 186 0.64 5.77 -14.91
C LEU A 186 1.38 5.82 -16.24
N THR A 187 1.78 4.66 -16.77
CA THR A 187 2.41 4.55 -18.08
C THR A 187 1.37 4.16 -19.12
N LEU A 188 1.25 4.96 -20.16
CA LEU A 188 0.39 4.71 -21.31
C LEU A 188 1.26 4.53 -22.56
N SER A 189 0.88 3.64 -23.46
CA SER A 189 1.52 3.52 -24.78
C SER A 189 0.51 3.44 -25.89
N THR A 190 0.97 3.78 -27.12
CA THR A 190 0.26 3.53 -28.37
C THR A 190 1.24 2.99 -29.40
N THR A 191 0.75 2.12 -30.28
CA THR A 191 1.50 1.70 -31.46
C THR A 191 1.01 2.52 -32.65
N LEU A 192 1.93 3.23 -33.29
CA LEU A 192 1.66 3.98 -34.51
C LEU A 192 1.47 3.03 -35.70
N GLY A 193 0.88 3.54 -36.77
CA GLY A 193 0.72 2.76 -38.04
C GLY A 193 2.04 2.29 -38.65
N SER A 194 3.15 2.93 -38.28
CA SER A 194 4.53 2.51 -38.62
C SER A 194 5.04 1.32 -37.82
N GLY A 195 4.31 0.86 -36.78
CA GLY A 195 4.78 -0.13 -35.82
C GLY A 195 5.62 0.45 -34.66
N GLU A 196 5.92 1.74 -34.71
CA GLU A 196 6.63 2.45 -33.64
C GLU A 196 5.76 2.61 -32.40
N LYS A 197 6.35 2.37 -31.20
CA LYS A 197 5.65 2.47 -29.92
C LYS A 197 5.99 3.77 -29.21
N ASN A 198 4.98 4.60 -29.00
CA ASN A 198 5.10 5.80 -28.18
C ASN A 198 4.59 5.54 -26.78
N SER A 199 5.33 6.03 -25.76
CA SER A 199 4.94 5.90 -24.37
C SER A 199 4.90 7.27 -23.69
N VAL A 200 3.92 7.46 -22.82
CA VAL A 200 3.76 8.65 -21.97
C VAL A 200 3.68 8.22 -20.52
N LEU A 201 4.49 8.82 -19.68
CA LEU A 201 4.45 8.67 -18.24
C LEU A 201 3.73 9.87 -17.61
N LEU A 202 2.59 9.61 -16.97
CA LEU A 202 1.99 10.52 -16.01
C LEU A 202 2.56 10.23 -14.63
N SER A 203 3.26 11.18 -14.03
CA SER A 203 3.72 11.08 -12.64
C SER A 203 3.24 12.28 -11.86
N GLU A 204 2.47 12.05 -10.81
CA GLU A 204 1.87 13.11 -9.98
C GLU A 204 2.13 12.84 -8.50
N PRO A 205 2.68 13.82 -7.75
CA PRO A 205 2.79 13.71 -6.29
C PRO A 205 1.45 13.40 -5.63
N ILE A 206 1.48 12.73 -4.49
CA ILE A 206 0.29 12.27 -3.75
C ILE A 206 -0.76 13.37 -3.51
N ASP A 207 -0.32 14.60 -3.25
CA ASP A 207 -1.20 15.75 -3.00
C ASP A 207 -1.77 16.38 -4.28
N LYS A 208 -1.27 16.00 -5.44
CA LYS A 208 -1.73 16.47 -6.77
C LYS A 208 -2.61 15.43 -7.46
N ASN A 209 -2.29 14.14 -7.31
CA ASN A 209 -3.06 13.09 -7.94
C ASN A 209 -4.49 13.02 -7.38
N ILE A 210 -5.47 13.02 -8.26
CA ILE A 210 -6.89 13.12 -7.90
C ILE A 210 -7.36 11.90 -7.10
N PHE A 211 -6.99 10.69 -7.54
CA PHE A 211 -7.37 9.47 -6.84
C PHE A 211 -6.73 9.40 -5.45
N MET A 212 -5.44 9.72 -5.36
CA MET A 212 -4.71 9.72 -4.10
C MET A 212 -5.26 10.77 -3.11
N ARG A 213 -5.72 11.91 -3.58
CA ARG A 213 -6.42 12.88 -2.73
C ARG A 213 -7.71 12.32 -2.14
N GLY A 214 -8.50 11.60 -2.93
CA GLY A 214 -9.70 10.92 -2.45
C GLY A 214 -9.39 9.77 -1.49
N PHE A 215 -8.33 9.00 -1.75
CA PHE A 215 -7.80 7.97 -0.86
C PHE A 215 -7.39 8.56 0.50
N MET A 216 -6.55 9.59 0.51
CA MET A 216 -6.09 10.25 1.72
C MET A 216 -7.21 10.99 2.48
N SER A 217 -8.35 11.24 1.83
CA SER A 217 -9.56 11.77 2.45
C SER A 217 -10.50 10.68 2.96
N ASN A 218 -10.15 9.41 2.84
CA ASN A 218 -10.97 8.24 3.18
C ASN A 218 -12.34 8.23 2.46
N LEU A 219 -12.47 9.01 1.37
CA LEU A 219 -13.74 9.39 0.75
C LEU A 219 -14.52 8.18 0.22
N PHE A 220 -13.83 7.20 -0.34
CA PHE A 220 -14.43 6.05 -1.00
C PHE A 220 -13.92 4.69 -0.47
N PHE A 221 -13.55 4.64 0.79
CA PHE A 221 -13.22 3.37 1.45
C PHE A 221 -14.43 2.47 1.57
N ARG A 222 -14.18 1.17 1.67
CA ARG A 222 -15.20 0.19 2.06
C ARG A 222 -15.81 0.59 3.41
N PRO A 223 -17.15 0.56 3.59
CA PRO A 223 -17.78 1.01 4.83
C PRO A 223 -17.21 0.35 6.09
N SER A 224 -16.91 -0.95 6.04
CA SER A 224 -16.33 -1.67 7.19
C SER A 224 -14.91 -1.22 7.56
N CYS A 225 -14.20 -0.44 6.72
CA CYS A 225 -12.89 0.08 7.08
C CYS A 225 -12.96 1.16 8.16
N HIS A 226 -14.08 1.88 8.24
CA HIS A 226 -14.32 2.90 9.27
C HIS A 226 -14.62 2.29 10.66
N PHE A 227 -14.89 0.99 10.73
CA PHE A 227 -15.16 0.21 11.96
C PHE A 227 -14.38 -1.10 11.92
N CYS A 228 -13.10 -1.02 11.59
CA CYS A 228 -12.30 -2.20 11.31
C CYS A 228 -12.05 -3.01 12.60
N ALA A 229 -12.51 -4.26 12.63
CA ALA A 229 -12.31 -5.18 13.74
C ALA A 229 -10.88 -5.74 13.85
N TYR A 230 -10.03 -5.46 12.85
CA TYR A 230 -8.69 -6.08 12.72
C TYR A 230 -7.54 -5.09 12.97
N ARG A 231 -7.81 -3.96 13.62
CA ARG A 231 -6.80 -3.08 14.20
C ARG A 231 -6.09 -3.79 15.35
N GLU A 232 -5.04 -3.17 15.87
CA GLU A 232 -4.28 -3.70 17.01
C GLU A 232 -3.75 -5.13 16.78
N LEU A 233 -3.33 -5.43 15.54
CA LEU A 233 -2.78 -6.73 15.14
C LEU A 233 -3.73 -7.93 15.37
N ARG A 234 -5.04 -7.69 15.37
CA ARG A 234 -6.06 -8.74 15.61
C ARG A 234 -6.30 -9.67 14.41
N SER A 235 -5.58 -9.49 13.31
CA SER A 235 -5.61 -10.42 12.17
C SER A 235 -5.08 -11.81 12.51
N GLY A 236 -4.17 -11.88 13.49
CA GLY A 236 -3.42 -13.07 13.82
C GLY A 236 -2.33 -13.44 12.80
N SER A 237 -1.86 -12.47 11.98
CA SER A 237 -0.75 -12.71 11.04
C SER A 237 0.56 -13.03 11.77
N ASP A 238 1.45 -13.77 11.11
CA ASP A 238 2.80 -14.06 11.61
C ASP A 238 3.69 -12.82 11.59
N ILE A 239 3.54 -11.99 10.53
CA ILE A 239 4.34 -10.79 10.30
C ILE A 239 3.39 -9.67 9.85
N THR A 240 3.54 -8.48 10.46
CA THR A 240 2.88 -7.26 10.00
C THR A 240 3.93 -6.28 9.47
N LEU A 241 3.75 -5.81 8.24
CA LEU A 241 4.62 -4.84 7.59
C LEU A 241 3.98 -3.46 7.53
N ALA A 242 4.79 -2.41 7.50
CA ALA A 242 4.33 -1.04 7.22
C ALA A 242 5.50 -0.18 6.73
N ASP A 243 5.20 1.07 6.41
CA ASP A 243 6.24 2.10 6.30
C ASP A 243 6.69 2.50 7.71
N CYS A 244 7.99 2.61 7.92
CA CYS A 244 8.56 3.05 9.19
C CYS A 244 8.58 4.58 9.27
N TRP A 245 7.38 5.20 9.28
CA TRP A 245 7.25 6.65 9.39
C TRP A 245 7.88 7.17 10.67
N GLY A 246 8.53 8.33 10.59
CA GLY A 246 9.15 8.96 11.76
C GLY A 246 10.51 8.41 12.16
N ILE A 247 11.06 7.43 11.46
CA ILE A 247 12.36 6.82 11.79
C ILE A 247 13.49 7.86 11.86
N HIS A 248 13.45 8.90 11.03
CA HIS A 248 14.43 9.99 11.02
C HIS A 248 14.48 10.82 12.32
N HIS A 249 13.46 10.71 13.16
CA HIS A 249 13.46 11.37 14.47
C HIS A 249 14.23 10.57 15.54
N VAL A 250 14.36 9.25 15.35
CA VAL A 250 15.00 8.35 16.30
C VAL A 250 16.36 7.89 15.79
N TYR A 251 16.44 7.55 14.52
CA TYR A 251 17.65 7.08 13.83
C TYR A 251 17.86 7.86 12.53
N PRO A 252 18.29 9.13 12.59
CA PRO A 252 18.44 9.99 11.40
C PRO A 252 19.42 9.41 10.36
N ASP A 253 20.51 8.78 10.81
CA ASP A 253 21.53 8.18 9.93
C ASP A 253 21.06 6.90 9.23
N PHE A 254 19.99 6.29 9.71
CA PHE A 254 19.39 5.12 9.09
C PHE A 254 18.44 5.47 7.94
N ASP A 255 17.94 6.71 7.92
CA ASP A 255 16.97 7.21 6.94
C ASP A 255 17.67 7.84 5.73
N ASP A 256 17.69 7.10 4.64
CA ASP A 256 18.24 7.52 3.34
C ASP A 256 17.17 7.91 2.30
N ASP A 257 15.91 8.04 2.70
CA ASP A 257 14.74 8.33 1.86
C ASP A 257 14.49 7.33 0.70
N LYS A 258 15.08 6.12 0.77
CA LYS A 258 14.87 5.05 -0.22
C LYS A 258 13.78 4.06 0.19
N GLY A 259 13.28 4.13 1.42
CA GLY A 259 12.26 3.27 2.00
C GLY A 259 12.76 2.38 3.12
N ILE A 260 12.05 2.41 4.24
CA ILE A 260 12.31 1.60 5.44
C ILE A 260 10.98 0.98 5.87
N SER A 261 10.97 -0.34 6.05
CA SER A 261 9.81 -1.07 6.54
C SER A 261 9.78 -1.08 8.07
N LEU A 262 8.62 -0.88 8.64
CA LEU A 262 8.31 -1.33 9.99
C LEU A 262 7.92 -2.80 9.90
N CYS A 263 8.53 -3.64 10.72
CA CYS A 263 8.26 -5.07 10.81
C CYS A 263 7.84 -5.41 12.23
N ILE A 264 6.64 -5.94 12.43
CA ILE A 264 6.15 -6.47 13.69
C ILE A 264 6.05 -7.98 13.52
N VAL A 265 6.88 -8.73 14.25
CA VAL A 265 7.10 -10.15 14.05
C VAL A 265 6.62 -10.92 15.27
N LYS A 266 5.72 -11.87 15.06
CA LYS A 266 5.14 -12.73 16.09
C LYS A 266 5.63 -14.18 16.02
N SER A 267 6.48 -14.50 15.04
CA SER A 267 6.93 -15.86 14.80
C SER A 267 8.41 -15.93 14.44
N ASP A 268 9.02 -17.08 14.63
CA ASP A 268 10.42 -17.33 14.29
C ASP A 268 10.71 -17.36 12.76
N LYS A 269 9.66 -17.31 11.95
CA LYS A 269 9.75 -17.36 10.49
C LYS A 269 10.50 -16.19 9.86
N PHE A 270 10.76 -15.13 10.63
CA PHE A 270 11.53 -13.95 10.21
C PHE A 270 13.04 -14.10 10.44
N LYS A 271 13.48 -15.01 11.33
CA LYS A 271 14.90 -15.11 11.76
C LYS A 271 15.89 -15.32 10.60
N ASN A 272 15.50 -16.04 9.57
CA ASN A 272 16.37 -16.37 8.44
C ASN A 272 16.64 -15.20 7.48
N LEU A 273 15.98 -14.05 7.66
CA LEU A 273 16.18 -12.87 6.80
C LEU A 273 17.24 -11.89 7.33
N SER A 274 17.75 -12.09 8.54
CA SER A 274 18.65 -11.15 9.21
C SER A 274 19.92 -10.83 8.42
N SER A 275 20.43 -11.80 7.62
CA SER A 275 21.62 -11.60 6.78
C SER A 275 21.39 -10.65 5.59
N SER A 276 20.18 -10.61 5.05
CA SER A 276 19.78 -9.79 3.88
C SER A 276 19.18 -8.44 4.25
N LEU A 277 18.99 -8.19 5.55
CA LEU A 277 18.39 -6.97 6.08
C LEU A 277 19.36 -6.18 6.93
N GLU A 278 19.23 -4.87 6.92
CA GLU A 278 19.68 -4.01 8.01
C GLU A 278 18.47 -3.74 8.90
N CYS A 279 18.59 -4.03 10.19
CA CYS A 279 17.50 -3.92 11.15
C CYS A 279 17.93 -3.11 12.38
N LEU A 280 17.06 -2.22 12.83
CA LEU A 280 17.18 -1.52 14.11
C LEU A 280 15.92 -1.79 14.95
N PRO A 281 16.05 -2.04 16.26
CA PRO A 281 14.88 -2.23 17.11
C PRO A 281 14.13 -0.91 17.28
N VAL A 282 12.82 -0.98 17.28
CA VAL A 282 11.92 0.10 17.68
C VAL A 282 10.90 -0.47 18.66
N ASP A 283 10.24 0.40 19.42
CA ASP A 283 9.28 -0.03 20.43
C ASP A 283 7.82 0.23 19.98
N LEU A 284 6.89 -0.20 20.83
CA LEU A 284 5.46 -0.03 20.59
C LEU A 284 5.03 1.44 20.62
N ASP A 285 5.68 2.27 21.43
CA ASP A 285 5.38 3.68 21.55
C ASP A 285 5.76 4.42 20.27
N PHE A 286 6.87 4.03 19.63
CA PHE A 286 7.21 4.46 18.28
C PHE A 286 6.11 4.11 17.27
N VAL A 287 5.58 2.87 17.29
CA VAL A 287 4.49 2.47 16.41
C VAL A 287 3.23 3.28 16.67
N ARG A 288 2.87 3.53 17.93
CA ARG A 288 1.72 4.36 18.32
C ARG A 288 1.85 5.79 17.81
N GLN A 289 3.04 6.34 17.89
CA GLN A 289 3.30 7.73 17.50
C GLN A 289 3.25 7.94 15.97
N TYR A 290 3.75 7.00 15.19
CA TYR A 290 3.98 7.20 13.75
C TYR A 290 3.12 6.35 12.83
N ASN A 291 2.45 5.32 13.36
CA ASN A 291 1.61 4.39 12.60
C ASN A 291 0.20 4.26 13.20
N HIS A 292 -0.47 5.40 13.34
CA HIS A 292 -1.81 5.54 13.93
C HIS A 292 -2.83 4.50 13.41
N SER A 293 -2.83 4.24 12.09
CA SER A 293 -3.70 3.25 11.47
C SER A 293 -3.50 1.81 11.97
N CYS A 294 -2.48 1.53 12.78
CA CYS A 294 -2.34 0.24 13.48
C CYS A 294 -3.42 0.06 14.53
N PHE A 295 -3.81 1.15 15.21
CA PHE A 295 -4.62 1.12 16.42
C PHE A 295 -6.04 1.59 16.17
N GLU A 296 -6.24 2.60 15.33
CA GLU A 296 -7.51 3.28 15.17
C GLU A 296 -7.98 3.30 13.71
N SER A 297 -9.28 3.26 13.53
CA SER A 297 -9.92 3.45 12.23
C SER A 297 -10.27 4.92 12.05
N ASP A 298 -10.08 5.42 10.84
CA ASP A 298 -10.54 6.77 10.51
C ASP A 298 -12.06 6.88 10.53
N SER A 299 -12.57 8.00 10.99
CA SER A 299 -14.00 8.31 11.00
C SER A 299 -14.56 8.35 9.57
N ILE A 300 -15.88 8.17 9.46
CA ILE A 300 -16.57 8.33 8.17
C ILE A 300 -16.47 9.80 7.74
N PRO A 301 -15.95 10.10 6.53
CA PRO A 301 -15.87 11.46 6.05
C PRO A 301 -17.23 12.11 5.88
N LEU A 302 -17.38 13.37 6.30
CA LEU A 302 -18.63 14.14 6.21
C LEU A 302 -19.25 14.11 4.81
N HIS A 303 -18.43 14.18 3.78
CA HIS A 303 -18.89 14.28 2.39
C HIS A 303 -19.05 12.92 1.68
N ARG A 304 -18.82 11.81 2.37
CA ARG A 304 -18.85 10.48 1.76
C ARG A 304 -20.20 10.13 1.13
N GLN A 305 -21.30 10.35 1.85
CA GLN A 305 -22.65 10.05 1.33
C GLN A 305 -22.98 10.94 0.13
N ALA A 306 -22.71 12.24 0.22
CA ALA A 306 -22.90 13.17 -0.89
C ALA A 306 -22.07 12.81 -2.13
N PHE A 307 -20.84 12.34 -1.93
CA PHE A 307 -19.99 11.85 -3.01
C PHE A 307 -20.63 10.66 -3.73
N PHE A 308 -21.05 9.61 -3.00
CA PHE A 308 -21.62 8.42 -3.62
C PHE A 308 -22.98 8.67 -4.27
N ASN A 309 -23.76 9.64 -3.78
CA ASN A 309 -25.02 10.04 -4.42
C ASN A 309 -24.78 10.85 -5.72
N ALA A 310 -23.66 11.54 -5.82
CA ALA A 310 -23.39 12.45 -6.93
C ALA A 310 -22.48 11.86 -8.02
N ILE A 311 -21.66 10.84 -7.71
CA ILE A 311 -20.63 10.34 -8.63
C ILE A 311 -21.26 9.73 -9.89
N GLN A 312 -20.73 10.15 -11.04
CA GLN A 312 -21.11 9.69 -12.38
C GLN A 312 -19.88 9.10 -13.08
N GLU A 313 -20.11 8.14 -13.98
CA GLU A 313 -19.03 7.37 -14.60
C GLU A 313 -17.99 8.24 -15.33
N ASP A 314 -18.43 9.22 -16.10
CA ASP A 314 -17.52 10.04 -16.91
C ASP A 314 -17.05 11.32 -16.21
N LYS A 315 -17.30 11.46 -14.91
CA LYS A 315 -16.99 12.66 -14.11
C LYS A 315 -16.41 12.32 -12.74
N ALA A 316 -15.80 11.15 -12.59
CA ALA A 316 -15.27 10.70 -11.32
C ALA A 316 -14.25 11.70 -10.73
N CYS A 317 -13.32 12.18 -11.54
CA CYS A 317 -12.30 13.14 -11.11
C CYS A 317 -12.90 14.44 -10.59
N LYS A 318 -13.93 14.97 -11.25
CA LYS A 318 -14.66 16.18 -10.81
C LYS A 318 -15.24 15.97 -9.40
N TYR A 319 -15.90 14.84 -9.16
CA TYR A 319 -16.56 14.58 -7.88
C TYR A 319 -15.54 14.24 -6.78
N ILE A 320 -14.45 13.53 -7.09
CA ILE A 320 -13.36 13.32 -6.15
C ILE A 320 -12.79 14.69 -5.73
N LEU A 321 -12.47 15.58 -6.68
CA LEU A 321 -11.94 16.91 -6.37
C LEU A 321 -12.91 17.78 -5.55
N LYS A 322 -14.22 17.64 -5.80
CA LYS A 322 -15.25 18.40 -5.08
C LYS A 322 -15.34 17.99 -3.62
N TYR A 323 -15.24 16.70 -3.32
CA TYR A 323 -15.54 16.13 -2.01
C TYR A 323 -14.31 15.69 -1.21
N ALA A 324 -13.14 15.56 -1.84
CA ALA A 324 -11.90 15.25 -1.13
C ALA A 324 -11.43 16.43 -0.28
N THR A 325 -11.09 16.15 0.96
CA THR A 325 -10.60 17.14 1.92
C THR A 325 -9.07 17.23 1.97
N TYR A 326 -8.37 16.23 1.41
CA TYR A 326 -6.91 16.22 1.36
C TYR A 326 -6.38 16.94 0.09
N PRO A 327 -5.26 17.67 0.16
CA PRO A 327 -4.64 18.12 1.40
C PRO A 327 -5.57 19.10 2.13
N ASP A 328 -5.63 18.98 3.45
CA ASP A 328 -6.43 19.91 4.27
C ASP A 328 -5.99 21.34 4.01
N LYS A 329 -6.93 22.19 3.56
CA LYS A 329 -6.71 23.60 3.23
C LYS A 329 -6.98 24.54 4.40
N SER A 330 -7.31 24.00 5.58
CA SER A 330 -7.51 24.85 6.77
C SER A 330 -6.24 25.63 7.10
N MET A 331 -6.41 26.82 7.69
CA MET A 331 -5.29 27.65 8.15
C MET A 331 -4.38 26.86 9.12
N ARG A 332 -4.96 26.03 9.99
CA ARG A 332 -4.23 25.14 10.89
C ARG A 332 -3.31 24.17 10.14
N ALA A 333 -3.83 23.52 9.13
CA ALA A 333 -3.04 22.58 8.31
C ALA A 333 -1.97 23.28 7.47
N ILE A 334 -2.25 24.49 6.98
CA ILE A 334 -1.26 25.31 6.26
C ILE A 334 -0.13 25.71 7.20
N ILE A 335 -0.45 26.23 8.38
CA ILE A 335 0.54 26.60 9.40
C ILE A 335 1.34 25.37 9.84
N SER A 336 0.69 24.23 10.12
CA SER A 336 1.38 22.98 10.49
C SER A 336 2.39 22.54 9.43
N ARG A 337 2.01 22.59 8.14
CA ARG A 337 2.94 22.25 7.04
C ARG A 337 4.08 23.24 6.88
N MET A 338 3.83 24.53 7.11
CA MET A 338 4.88 25.54 7.13
C MET A 338 5.89 25.29 8.26
N LEU A 339 5.39 24.99 9.46
CA LEU A 339 6.22 24.69 10.63
C LEU A 339 7.03 23.38 10.45
N ASP A 340 6.48 22.37 9.77
CA ASP A 340 7.23 21.16 9.40
C ASP A 340 8.37 21.47 8.44
N ARG A 341 8.13 22.33 7.43
CA ARG A 341 9.15 22.72 6.45
C ARG A 341 10.35 23.45 7.06
N ILE A 342 10.11 24.23 8.10
CA ILE A 342 11.16 24.96 8.81
C ILE A 342 11.69 24.24 10.05
N GLY A 343 11.30 22.98 10.27
CA GLY A 343 11.76 22.15 11.39
C GLY A 343 11.24 22.57 12.78
N MET A 344 10.34 23.55 12.85
CA MET A 344 9.86 24.11 14.13
C MET A 344 8.64 23.41 14.74
N LYS A 345 8.01 22.47 14.05
CA LYS A 345 6.76 21.82 14.55
C LYS A 345 6.95 21.11 15.89
N ASN A 346 8.05 20.39 16.05
CA ASN A 346 8.36 19.69 17.30
C ASN A 346 8.72 20.64 18.45
N PHE A 347 9.37 21.76 18.15
CA PHE A 347 9.66 22.79 19.13
C PHE A 347 8.38 23.42 19.68
N ILE A 348 7.43 23.75 18.80
CA ILE A 348 6.14 24.35 19.18
C ILE A 348 5.26 23.37 19.95
N LYS A 349 5.22 22.07 19.55
CA LYS A 349 4.52 21.04 20.34
C LYS A 349 5.07 20.90 21.75
N LYS A 350 6.40 21.00 21.94
CA LYS A 350 7.02 21.02 23.27
C LYS A 350 6.67 22.26 24.09
N CYS A 351 6.47 23.40 23.42
CA CYS A 351 6.10 24.65 24.11
C CYS A 351 4.61 24.71 24.50
N ILE A 352 3.72 24.18 23.64
CA ILE A 352 2.27 24.19 23.88
C ILE A 352 1.83 23.04 24.80
N GLY A 353 2.52 21.90 24.79
CA GLY A 353 2.24 20.76 25.67
C GLY A 353 2.64 20.95 27.14
N LYS A 354 3.01 22.16 27.54
CA LYS A 354 3.31 22.57 28.91
C LYS A 354 2.22 23.53 29.49
N ILE A 355 1.12 23.70 28.80
CA ILE A 355 -0.12 24.31 29.27
C ILE A 355 -1.22 23.23 29.16
#